data_d6007958cbcba7e97e19f9cddefbc013
#
_entry.id   d6007958cbcba7e97e19f9cddefbc013
#
_cell.length_a   1.000
_cell.length_b   1.000
_cell.length_c   1.000
_cell.angle_alpha   90.00
_cell.angle_beta   90.00
_cell.angle_gamma   90.00
#
_symmetry.space_group_name_H-M   'P 1'
#
loop_
_entity.id
_entity.type
_entity.pdbx_description
1 polymer ?
#
loop_
_entity_poly.entity_id
_entity_poly.type
_entity_poly.pdbx_seq_one_letter_code
_entity_poly.pdbx_strand_id
1 'polypeptide(L)'
;AARQGSGIAADYRLVMDIRHFQAEYAGAALPSVVIEVSAKLLHAQDQAVVGSRSFRHAQPAGGTDVALVADAFSQALGATSRDIAGWVLVTGQAHEASHPDSAR
;
A
#
# COMPACT_ATOMS: atom_id res chain seq x y z
N ALA A 1 -9.03 19.56 10.91
CA ALA A 1 -8.97 19.06 11.09
C ALA A 1 -8.87 18.14 11.44
N ALA A 2 -8.70 18.06 11.48
CA ALA A 2 -8.74 17.34 11.71
C ALA A 2 -8.46 16.76 12.33
N ARG A 3 -8.44 16.86 12.56
CA ARG A 3 -8.19 16.47 13.06
C ARG A 3 -8.12 15.68 13.40
N GLN A 4 -7.92 15.67 13.30
CA GLN A 4 -7.76 14.94 13.67
C GLN A 4 -7.93 14.36 14.57
N GLY A 5 -8.18 14.21 14.60
CA GLY A 5 -8.56 13.83 15.77
C GLY A 5 -8.28 12.56 16.38
N SER A 6 -8.37 11.54 15.73
CA SER A 6 -8.05 10.25 16.30
C SER A 6 -6.56 10.16 16.60
N GLY A 7 -6.19 9.89 17.84
CA GLY A 7 -4.80 9.84 18.27
C GLY A 7 -3.97 8.82 17.52
N ILE A 8 -4.51 7.64 17.29
CA ILE A 8 -3.76 6.56 16.66
C ILE A 8 -3.34 6.93 15.24
N ALA A 9 -4.24 7.50 14.47
CA ALA A 9 -3.93 7.85 13.09
C ALA A 9 -2.89 8.95 13.02
N ALA A 10 -2.86 9.83 14.02
CA ALA A 10 -1.91 10.94 14.05
C ALA A 10 -0.52 10.51 14.47
N ASP A 11 -0.37 9.34 15.08
CA ASP A 11 0.91 8.88 15.60
C ASP A 11 1.80 8.24 14.56
N TYR A 12 1.29 7.99 13.37
CA TYR A 12 2.04 7.28 12.33
C TYR A 12 1.99 8.02 11.01
N ARG A 13 3.03 7.84 10.24
CA ARG A 13 3.16 8.41 8.92
C ARG A 13 3.47 7.31 7.93
N LEU A 14 2.66 7.22 6.90
CA LEU A 14 2.84 6.23 5.85
C LEU A 14 3.51 6.89 4.66
N VAL A 15 4.67 6.38 4.27
CA VAL A 15 5.40 6.85 3.11
C VAL A 15 5.38 5.76 2.07
N MET A 16 4.93 6.08 0.87
CA MET A 16 4.83 5.12 -0.22
C MET A 16 5.63 5.58 -1.40
N ASP A 17 6.28 4.62 -2.05
CA ASP A 17 7.07 4.87 -3.25
C ASP A 17 6.61 3.89 -4.32
N ILE A 18 6.07 4.41 -5.41
CA ILE A 18 5.57 3.58 -6.50
C ILE A 18 6.75 3.17 -7.36
N ARG A 19 7.04 1.87 -7.41
CA ARG A 19 8.17 1.31 -8.15
C ARG A 19 7.79 0.89 -9.55
N HIS A 20 6.59 0.36 -9.71
CA HIS A 20 6.05 -0.05 -11.01
C HIS A 20 4.59 0.31 -11.08
N PHE A 21 4.15 0.77 -12.24
CA PHE A 21 2.75 1.06 -12.50
C PHE A 21 2.59 1.03 -14.01
N GLN A 22 2.51 -0.17 -14.58
CA GLN A 22 2.52 -0.30 -16.03
C GLN A 22 1.81 -1.57 -16.47
N ALA A 23 1.44 -1.59 -17.76
CA ALA A 23 0.90 -2.77 -18.40
C ALA A 23 2.01 -3.43 -19.20
N GLU A 24 2.15 -4.74 -19.06
CA GLU A 24 3.23 -5.51 -19.70
C GLU A 24 2.64 -6.71 -20.41
N TYR A 25 3.12 -6.98 -21.61
CA TYR A 25 2.71 -8.18 -22.33
C TYR A 25 3.52 -9.39 -21.90
N ALA A 26 4.82 -9.23 -21.68
CA ALA A 26 5.73 -10.28 -21.21
C ALA A 26 5.61 -11.55 -22.03
N GLY A 27 5.47 -11.41 -23.35
CA GLY A 27 5.33 -12.54 -24.26
C GLY A 27 3.95 -13.15 -24.36
N ALA A 28 2.99 -12.63 -23.62
CA ALA A 28 1.61 -13.10 -23.66
C ALA A 28 0.79 -12.34 -24.69
N ALA A 29 -0.33 -12.93 -25.09
CA ALA A 29 -1.23 -12.28 -26.03
C ALA A 29 -1.97 -11.10 -25.39
N LEU A 30 -2.24 -11.16 -24.09
CA LEU A 30 -2.93 -10.10 -23.36
C LEU A 30 -1.96 -9.50 -22.36
N PRO A 31 -2.09 -8.18 -22.11
CA PRO A 31 -1.22 -7.53 -21.14
C PRO A 31 -1.65 -7.85 -19.72
N SER A 32 -0.70 -7.77 -18.80
CA SER A 32 -0.97 -7.76 -17.36
C SER A 32 -0.55 -6.42 -16.80
N VAL A 33 -1.38 -5.89 -15.91
CA VAL A 33 -1.05 -4.67 -15.19
C VAL A 33 -0.21 -5.06 -13.99
N VAL A 34 0.93 -4.39 -13.83
CA VAL A 34 1.82 -4.62 -12.69
C VAL A 34 1.90 -3.36 -11.87
N ILE A 35 1.60 -3.49 -10.58
CA ILE A 35 1.75 -2.40 -9.62
C ILE A 35 2.68 -2.89 -8.52
N GLU A 36 3.71 -2.12 -8.25
CA GLU A 36 4.63 -2.42 -7.17
C GLU A 36 4.85 -1.15 -6.34
N VAL A 37 4.65 -1.26 -5.03
CA VAL A 37 4.76 -0.14 -4.11
C VAL A 37 5.61 -0.55 -2.93
N SER A 38 6.59 0.28 -2.58
CA SER A 38 7.32 0.14 -1.32
C SER A 38 6.66 1.04 -0.30
N ALA A 39 6.36 0.51 0.87
CA ALA A 39 5.70 1.27 1.94
C ALA A 39 6.56 1.24 3.19
N LYS A 40 6.64 2.38 3.87
CA LYS A 40 7.28 2.51 5.16
C LYS A 40 6.31 3.15 6.13
N LEU A 41 6.22 2.58 7.31
CA LEU A 41 5.43 3.15 8.39
C LEU A 41 6.39 3.76 9.40
N LEU A 42 6.24 5.04 9.65
CA LEU A 42 7.11 5.79 10.55
C LEU A 42 6.32 6.21 11.79
N HIS A 43 7.00 6.23 12.90
CA HIS A 43 6.43 6.83 14.10
C HIS A 43 6.56 8.35 13.99
N ALA A 44 5.45 9.06 14.11
CA ALA A 44 5.42 10.47 13.75
C ALA A 44 6.33 11.33 14.65
N GLN A 45 6.44 10.98 15.91
CA GLN A 45 7.19 11.79 16.86
C GLN A 45 8.69 11.79 16.59
N ASP A 46 9.27 10.64 16.35
CA ASP A 46 10.71 10.50 16.22
C ASP A 46 11.16 10.07 14.84
N GLN A 47 10.22 9.90 13.90
CA GLN A 47 10.50 9.48 12.53
C GLN A 47 11.16 8.10 12.45
N ALA A 48 11.04 7.31 13.51
CA ALA A 48 11.60 5.96 13.54
C ALA A 48 10.78 5.05 12.62
N VAL A 49 11.46 4.19 11.87
CA VAL A 49 10.79 3.24 11.00
C VAL A 49 10.21 2.12 11.85
N VAL A 50 8.89 2.01 11.85
CA VAL A 50 8.18 0.96 12.55
C VAL A 50 8.16 -0.32 11.72
N GLY A 51 8.05 -0.17 10.40
CA GLY A 51 8.08 -1.30 9.49
C GLY A 51 8.20 -0.82 8.06
N SER A 52 8.63 -1.72 7.19
CA SER A 52 8.65 -1.45 5.77
C SER A 52 8.35 -2.73 5.02
N ARG A 53 7.70 -2.58 3.87
CA ARG A 53 7.30 -3.74 3.07
C ARG A 53 7.04 -3.30 1.64
N SER A 54 7.34 -4.19 0.70
CA SER A 54 6.98 -4.00 -0.70
C SER A 54 5.78 -4.84 -1.04
N PHE A 55 4.89 -4.27 -1.84
CA PHE A 55 3.67 -4.93 -2.30
C PHE A 55 3.70 -4.96 -3.82
N ARG A 56 3.33 -6.09 -4.39
CA ARG A 56 3.32 -6.24 -5.84
C ARG A 56 2.09 -7.02 -6.24
N HIS A 57 1.37 -6.48 -7.22
CA HIS A 57 0.21 -7.15 -7.80
C HIS A 57 0.30 -7.15 -9.31
N ALA A 58 -0.04 -8.27 -9.91
CA ALA A 58 -0.15 -8.40 -11.34
C ALA A 58 -1.58 -8.84 -11.64
N GLN A 59 -2.26 -8.09 -12.49
CA GLN A 59 -3.66 -8.33 -12.83
C GLN A 59 -3.77 -8.46 -14.35
N PRO A 60 -4.15 -9.63 -14.87
CA PRO A 60 -4.35 -9.77 -16.31
C PRO A 60 -5.51 -8.91 -16.76
N ALA A 61 -5.35 -8.25 -17.92
CA ALA A 61 -6.43 -7.52 -18.54
C ALA A 61 -7.33 -8.48 -19.31
N GLY A 62 -8.61 -8.15 -19.44
CA GLY A 62 -9.56 -8.97 -20.17
C GLY A 62 -9.43 -8.85 -21.68
N GLY A 63 -8.61 -7.93 -22.16
CA GLY A 63 -8.36 -7.70 -23.57
C GLY A 63 -7.37 -6.57 -23.74
N THR A 64 -7.18 -6.13 -24.99
CA THR A 64 -6.23 -5.06 -25.30
C THR A 64 -6.87 -3.68 -25.35
N ASP A 65 -8.19 -3.59 -25.23
CA ASP A 65 -8.89 -2.30 -25.23
C ASP A 65 -8.52 -1.49 -24.01
N VAL A 66 -8.43 -0.18 -24.20
CA VAL A 66 -8.08 0.75 -23.12
C VAL A 66 -8.98 0.55 -21.91
N ALA A 67 -10.28 0.39 -22.13
CA ALA A 67 -11.22 0.22 -21.03
C ALA A 67 -10.93 -1.03 -20.20
N LEU A 68 -10.53 -2.13 -20.85
CA LEU A 68 -10.23 -3.36 -20.16
C LEU A 68 -8.90 -3.28 -19.43
N VAL A 69 -7.91 -2.59 -19.99
CA VAL A 69 -6.65 -2.36 -19.33
C VAL A 69 -6.84 -1.44 -18.12
N ALA A 70 -7.64 -0.38 -18.27
CA ALA A 70 -7.95 0.52 -17.18
C ALA A 70 -8.65 -0.21 -16.02
N ASP A 71 -9.56 -1.13 -16.35
CA ASP A 71 -10.24 -1.93 -15.35
C ASP A 71 -9.26 -2.81 -14.58
N ALA A 72 -8.28 -3.39 -15.27
CA ALA A 72 -7.25 -4.18 -14.62
C ALA A 72 -6.40 -3.32 -13.69
N PHE A 73 -6.06 -2.09 -14.09
CA PHE A 73 -5.36 -1.16 -13.20
C PHE A 73 -6.18 -0.86 -11.95
N SER A 74 -7.47 -0.62 -12.12
CA SER A 74 -8.36 -0.33 -11.01
C SER A 74 -8.40 -1.50 -10.02
N GLN A 75 -8.51 -2.72 -10.52
CA GLN A 75 -8.53 -3.91 -9.67
C GLN A 75 -7.21 -4.11 -8.95
N ALA A 76 -6.09 -3.95 -9.66
CA ALA A 76 -4.77 -4.12 -9.06
C ALA A 76 -4.51 -3.04 -8.00
N LEU A 77 -4.90 -1.81 -8.27
CA LEU A 77 -4.75 -0.72 -7.32
C LEU A 77 -5.60 -0.95 -6.07
N GLY A 78 -6.83 -1.43 -6.24
CA GLY A 78 -7.69 -1.76 -5.12
C GLY A 78 -7.10 -2.86 -4.24
N ALA A 79 -6.57 -3.92 -4.85
CA ALA A 79 -5.95 -5.01 -4.12
C ALA A 79 -4.71 -4.53 -3.36
N THR A 80 -3.86 -3.73 -4.03
CA THR A 80 -2.66 -3.18 -3.41
C THR A 80 -3.03 -2.31 -2.22
N SER A 81 -4.03 -1.44 -2.39
CA SER A 81 -4.48 -0.54 -1.32
C SER A 81 -5.00 -1.31 -0.11
N ARG A 82 -5.77 -2.37 -0.34
CA ARG A 82 -6.28 -3.19 0.76
C ARG A 82 -5.16 -3.89 1.51
N ASP A 83 -4.16 -4.38 0.78
CA ASP A 83 -3.02 -5.05 1.41
C ASP A 83 -2.20 -4.08 2.23
N ILE A 84 -1.97 -2.87 1.73
CA ILE A 84 -1.24 -1.85 2.47
C ILE A 84 -2.01 -1.46 3.72
N ALA A 85 -3.31 -1.24 3.62
CA ALA A 85 -4.14 -0.87 4.76
C ALA A 85 -4.10 -1.96 5.84
N GLY A 86 -4.22 -3.23 5.44
CA GLY A 86 -4.14 -4.34 6.38
C GLY A 86 -2.78 -4.42 7.06
N TRP A 87 -1.72 -4.24 6.28
CA TRP A 87 -0.37 -4.26 6.82
C TRP A 87 -0.14 -3.11 7.81
N VAL A 88 -0.64 -1.91 7.49
CA VAL A 88 -0.51 -0.75 8.38
C VAL A 88 -1.19 -1.03 9.72
N LEU A 89 -2.39 -1.59 9.67
CA LEU A 89 -3.13 -1.89 10.91
C LEU A 89 -2.40 -2.93 11.75
N VAL A 90 -1.94 -4.01 11.15
CA VAL A 90 -1.24 -5.06 11.88
C VAL A 90 0.08 -4.55 12.44
N THR A 91 0.83 -3.81 11.62
CA THR A 91 2.14 -3.30 12.03
C THR A 91 2.00 -2.27 13.14
N GLY A 92 1.02 -1.38 13.04
CA GLY A 92 0.76 -0.39 14.08
C GLY A 92 0.34 -1.04 15.39
N GLN A 93 -0.54 -2.04 15.33
CA GLN A 93 -0.97 -2.77 16.50
C GLN A 93 0.18 -3.52 17.16
N ALA A 94 1.04 -4.13 16.36
CA ALA A 94 2.21 -4.84 16.89
C ALA A 94 3.17 -3.87 17.58
N HIS A 95 3.36 -2.69 17.01
CA HIS A 95 4.21 -1.68 17.62
C HIS A 95 3.63 -1.20 18.94
N GLU A 96 2.32 -0.94 19.00
CA GLU A 96 1.68 -0.50 20.24
C GLU A 96 1.75 -1.60 21.32
N ALA A 97 1.58 -2.85 20.91
CA ALA A 97 1.69 -3.96 21.86
C ALA A 97 3.10 -4.12 22.43
N SER A 98 4.13 -3.83 21.60
CA SER A 98 5.53 -3.91 22.04
C SER A 98 5.93 -2.73 22.90
N HIS A 99 5.21 -1.61 22.79
CA HIS A 99 5.54 -0.38 23.52
C HIS A 99 4.29 0.18 24.19
N PRO A 100 3.77 -0.52 25.20
CA PRO A 100 2.50 -0.10 25.80
C PRO A 100 2.52 1.30 26.38
N ASP A 101 3.69 1.76 26.82
CA ASP A 101 3.79 3.12 27.36
C ASP A 101 3.63 4.20 26.31
N SER A 102 3.99 3.91 25.06
CA SER A 102 3.81 4.89 24.01
C SER A 102 2.36 5.00 23.54
N ALA A 103 1.51 4.08 23.96
CA ALA A 103 0.08 4.16 23.65
C ALA A 103 -0.66 5.20 24.48
N ARG A 104 -0.04 5.78 25.47
CA ARG A 104 -0.68 6.73 26.38
C ARG A 104 -0.53 8.16 25.95
#